data_9a7260980269cbb15377f82fc61ede8b
#
_entry.id   9a7260980269cbb15377f82fc61ede8b
#
_cell.length_a   1.000
_cell.length_b   1.000
_cell.length_c   1.000
_cell.angle_alpha   90.00
_cell.angle_beta   90.00
_cell.angle_gamma   90.00
#
_symmetry.space_group_name_H-M   'P 1'
#
loop_
_entity.id
_entity.type
_entity.pdbx_description
1 polymer ?
#
loop_
_entity_poly.entity_id
_entity_poly.type
_entity_poly.pdbx_seq_one_letter_code
_entity_poly.pdbx_strand_id
1 'polypeptide(L)'
;MEILRAIENADLLCPNHYTLEEKLMWCDEVSAEIRRNIFKVYDMVETEINNRGELALPDDIPFERVEVVYFGNRAMDKQDFRSFVTKAENEIVICQPKRLKAVYLKMPEKIRHIDIRGEFNTGDNTIEMDCPPFREGDYIEIAALDDLKSDPDWDNAASAYVTEAALDKIILDSDAVPAQTAAKLAIRRVIDDLTVIDEAPYDRMYIEYILAKIAVYQHDYVSYNAHMTQYNSLYESMRREYKTRSPLTTLAGFRNFSIV
;
A
#
# COMPACT_ATOMS: atom_id res chain seq x y z
N MET A 1 -10.09 -5.28 -10.75
CA MET A 1 -11.03 -4.12 -10.80
C MET A 1 -10.30 -2.92 -10.22
N GLU A 2 -10.54 -1.73 -10.72
CA GLU A 2 -10.05 -0.50 -10.10
C GLU A 2 -10.77 -0.24 -8.78
N ILE A 3 -10.05 0.24 -7.79
CA ILE A 3 -10.60 0.52 -6.45
C ILE A 3 -11.71 1.57 -6.50
N LEU A 4 -11.54 2.64 -7.28
CA LEU A 4 -12.58 3.65 -7.44
C LEU A 4 -13.86 3.06 -8.01
N ARG A 5 -13.76 2.17 -8.98
CA ARG A 5 -14.93 1.48 -9.55
C ARG A 5 -15.65 0.60 -8.54
N ALA A 6 -14.92 -0.01 -7.59
CA ALA A 6 -15.55 -0.77 -6.51
C ALA A 6 -16.34 0.16 -5.58
N ILE A 7 -15.79 1.35 -5.27
CA ILE A 7 -16.45 2.37 -4.43
C ILE A 7 -17.69 2.91 -5.14
N GLU A 8 -17.58 3.29 -6.41
CA GLU A 8 -18.71 3.78 -7.21
C GLU A 8 -19.85 2.76 -7.29
N ASN A 9 -19.53 1.49 -7.52
CA ASN A 9 -20.52 0.43 -7.53
C ASN A 9 -21.21 0.26 -6.18
N ALA A 10 -20.48 0.37 -5.08
CA ALA A 10 -21.08 0.34 -3.74
C ALA A 10 -22.00 1.54 -3.49
N ASP A 11 -21.59 2.75 -3.92
CA ASP A 11 -22.37 3.98 -3.79
C ASP A 11 -23.66 3.94 -4.64
N LEU A 12 -23.61 3.35 -5.81
CA LEU A 12 -24.80 3.13 -6.65
C LEU A 12 -25.79 2.17 -5.98
N LEU A 13 -25.30 1.15 -5.28
CA LEU A 13 -26.14 0.17 -4.60
C LEU A 13 -26.70 0.71 -3.27
N CYS A 14 -25.93 1.50 -2.56
CA CYS A 14 -26.30 2.09 -1.28
C CYS A 14 -25.79 3.54 -1.19
N PRO A 15 -26.60 4.55 -1.62
CA PRO A 15 -26.24 5.95 -1.51
C PRO A 15 -25.95 6.33 -0.04
N ASN A 16 -24.85 7.02 0.18
CA ASN A 16 -24.35 7.34 1.51
C ASN A 16 -23.55 8.67 1.48
N HIS A 17 -23.12 9.13 2.67
CA HIS A 17 -22.38 10.39 2.85
C HIS A 17 -20.94 10.16 3.33
N TYR A 18 -20.43 8.93 3.30
CA TYR A 18 -19.06 8.64 3.70
C TYR A 18 -18.08 9.19 2.67
N THR A 19 -16.99 9.74 3.17
CA THR A 19 -15.94 10.32 2.34
C THR A 19 -15.22 9.27 1.51
N LEU A 20 -14.59 9.71 0.43
CA LEU A 20 -13.74 8.83 -0.37
C LEU A 20 -12.62 8.22 0.49
N GLU A 21 -12.01 9.00 1.39
CA GLU A 21 -10.93 8.55 2.27
C GLU A 21 -11.36 7.40 3.20
N GLU A 22 -12.57 7.50 3.79
CA GLU A 22 -13.11 6.41 4.61
C GLU A 22 -13.28 5.12 3.81
N LYS A 23 -13.79 5.22 2.58
CA LYS A 23 -14.00 4.07 1.70
C LYS A 23 -12.67 3.47 1.21
N LEU A 24 -11.67 4.30 0.92
CA LEU A 24 -10.33 3.84 0.59
C LEU A 24 -9.68 3.09 1.77
N MET A 25 -9.87 3.59 2.99
CA MET A 25 -9.40 2.89 4.19
C MET A 25 -10.05 1.50 4.33
N TRP A 26 -11.34 1.36 4.01
CA TRP A 26 -12.00 0.05 4.01
C TRP A 26 -11.47 -0.88 2.91
N CYS A 27 -11.14 -0.33 1.73
CA CYS A 27 -10.49 -1.10 0.67
C CYS A 27 -9.08 -1.57 1.09
N ASP A 28 -8.33 -0.73 1.80
CA ASP A 28 -7.03 -1.09 2.36
C ASP A 28 -7.15 -2.24 3.39
N GLU A 29 -8.19 -2.24 4.22
CA GLU A 29 -8.45 -3.33 5.18
C GLU A 29 -8.62 -4.66 4.44
N VAL A 30 -9.42 -4.70 3.38
CA VAL A 30 -9.64 -5.89 2.53
C VAL A 30 -8.34 -6.33 1.87
N SER A 31 -7.62 -5.39 1.26
CA SER A 31 -6.34 -5.66 0.59
C SER A 31 -5.30 -6.25 1.55
N ALA A 32 -5.21 -5.68 2.75
CA ALA A 32 -4.30 -6.16 3.79
C ALA A 32 -4.69 -7.55 4.30
N GLU A 33 -5.98 -7.85 4.46
CA GLU A 33 -6.46 -9.16 4.88
C GLU A 33 -6.15 -10.23 3.84
N ILE A 34 -6.44 -9.96 2.57
CA ILE A 34 -6.15 -10.85 1.44
C ILE A 34 -4.64 -11.11 1.37
N ARG A 35 -3.82 -10.07 1.44
CA ARG A 35 -2.36 -10.16 1.35
C ARG A 35 -1.76 -10.96 2.51
N ARG A 36 -2.28 -10.77 3.70
CA ARG A 36 -1.79 -11.47 4.90
C ARG A 36 -2.12 -12.96 4.91
N ASN A 37 -3.31 -13.32 4.43
CA ASN A 37 -3.84 -14.65 4.66
C ASN A 37 -3.86 -15.55 3.42
N ILE A 38 -3.91 -14.97 2.22
CA ILE A 38 -4.11 -15.70 0.97
C ILE A 38 -2.96 -15.47 0.00
N PHE A 39 -2.78 -14.25 -0.46
CA PHE A 39 -1.73 -13.88 -1.42
C PHE A 39 -0.50 -13.32 -0.71
N LYS A 40 0.23 -14.20 -0.03
CA LYS A 40 1.46 -13.81 0.65
C LYS A 40 2.54 -13.47 -0.37
N VAL A 41 2.96 -12.23 -0.38
CA VAL A 41 4.12 -11.77 -1.14
C VAL A 41 5.25 -11.51 -0.15
N TYR A 42 6.40 -12.06 -0.43
CA TYR A 42 7.58 -11.91 0.41
C TYR A 42 8.63 -11.06 -0.28
N ASP A 43 9.31 -10.27 0.50
CA ASP A 43 10.47 -9.52 0.08
C ASP A 43 11.64 -9.80 1.03
N MET A 44 12.84 -9.37 0.68
CA MET A 44 14.04 -9.67 1.43
C MET A 44 14.86 -8.41 1.67
N VAL A 45 15.30 -8.22 2.91
CA VAL A 45 16.16 -7.11 3.29
C VAL A 45 17.45 -7.65 3.93
N GLU A 46 18.57 -7.03 3.61
CA GLU A 46 19.82 -7.24 4.35
C GLU A 46 19.75 -6.51 5.68
N THR A 47 20.14 -7.18 6.74
CA THR A 47 20.06 -6.66 8.10
C THR A 47 21.21 -7.14 8.96
N GLU A 48 21.35 -6.59 10.15
CA GLU A 48 22.37 -6.95 11.13
C GLU A 48 21.70 -7.15 12.50
N ILE A 49 22.40 -7.81 13.41
CA ILE A 49 21.96 -7.90 14.81
C ILE A 49 22.55 -6.68 15.55
N ASN A 50 21.71 -5.89 16.16
CA ASN A 50 22.13 -4.78 17.00
C ASN A 50 22.72 -5.26 18.34
N ASN A 51 23.28 -4.34 19.12
CA ASN A 51 23.88 -4.63 20.43
C ASN A 51 22.87 -5.16 21.48
N ARG A 52 21.57 -5.13 21.17
CA ARG A 52 20.48 -5.66 22.02
C ARG A 52 20.03 -7.05 21.57
N GLY A 53 20.67 -7.63 20.56
CA GLY A 53 20.28 -8.92 20.01
C GLY A 53 19.06 -8.88 19.09
N GLU A 54 18.66 -7.69 18.61
CA GLU A 54 17.51 -7.51 17.73
C GLU A 54 17.97 -7.31 16.28
N LEU A 55 17.11 -7.65 15.32
CA LEU A 55 17.36 -7.33 13.91
C LEU A 55 17.23 -5.83 13.69
N ALA A 56 18.24 -5.23 13.06
CA ALA A 56 18.23 -3.83 12.63
C ALA A 56 17.43 -3.70 11.33
N LEU A 57 16.10 -3.82 11.42
CA LEU A 57 15.20 -3.71 10.28
C LEU A 57 14.92 -2.24 9.97
N PRO A 58 14.60 -1.89 8.70
CA PRO A 58 14.02 -0.60 8.35
C PRO A 58 12.75 -0.32 9.16
N ASP A 59 12.46 0.96 9.44
CA ASP A 59 11.36 1.39 10.32
C ASP A 59 9.96 0.94 9.80
N ASP A 60 9.83 0.75 8.49
CA ASP A 60 8.61 0.29 7.84
C ASP A 60 8.40 -1.24 7.90
N ILE A 61 9.41 -1.99 8.37
CA ILE A 61 9.38 -3.46 8.46
C ILE A 61 9.36 -3.92 9.92
N PRO A 62 8.19 -4.02 10.56
CA PRO A 62 8.09 -4.53 11.92
C PRO A 62 8.48 -6.01 11.98
N PHE A 63 9.17 -6.40 13.05
CA PHE A 63 9.64 -7.78 13.24
C PHE A 63 8.53 -8.84 13.14
N GLU A 64 7.30 -8.45 13.44
CA GLU A 64 6.11 -9.31 13.33
C GLU A 64 5.86 -9.81 11.91
N ARG A 65 6.32 -9.08 10.89
CA ARG A 65 6.21 -9.47 9.47
C ARG A 65 7.35 -10.36 8.99
N VAL A 66 8.43 -10.49 9.76
CA VAL A 66 9.55 -11.39 9.42
C VAL A 66 9.10 -12.82 9.56
N GLU A 67 9.27 -13.63 8.54
CA GLU A 67 8.92 -15.07 8.52
C GLU A 67 10.17 -15.95 8.66
N VAL A 68 11.26 -15.57 7.99
CA VAL A 68 12.51 -16.33 7.96
C VAL A 68 13.71 -15.40 8.05
N VAL A 69 14.72 -15.80 8.83
CA VAL A 69 16.01 -15.12 8.89
C VAL A 69 17.08 -16.07 8.36
N TYR A 70 17.87 -15.61 7.42
CA TYR A 70 19.02 -16.35 6.89
C TYR A 70 20.31 -15.88 7.57
N PHE A 71 21.04 -16.83 8.11
CA PHE A 71 22.39 -16.67 8.63
C PHE A 71 23.35 -17.43 7.71
N GLY A 72 23.94 -16.73 6.75
CA GLY A 72 24.62 -17.41 5.63
C GLY A 72 23.62 -18.26 4.85
N ASN A 73 23.90 -19.55 4.75
CA ASN A 73 23.03 -20.52 4.05
C ASN A 73 22.00 -21.21 4.97
N ARG A 74 21.97 -20.86 6.27
CA ARG A 74 21.05 -21.47 7.23
C ARG A 74 19.81 -20.59 7.38
N ALA A 75 18.66 -21.15 7.03
CA ALA A 75 17.36 -20.54 7.29
C ALA A 75 16.93 -20.85 8.73
N MET A 76 16.44 -19.87 9.45
CA MET A 76 15.85 -19.98 10.77
C MET A 76 14.45 -19.35 10.73
N ASP A 77 13.48 -20.02 11.33
CA ASP A 77 12.19 -19.40 11.55
C ASP A 77 12.30 -18.35 12.68
N LYS A 78 11.21 -17.62 12.90
CA LYS A 78 11.14 -16.54 13.89
C LYS A 78 11.40 -17.00 15.32
N GLN A 79 10.96 -18.22 15.67
CA GLN A 79 11.14 -18.78 17.02
C GLN A 79 12.57 -19.28 17.21
N ASP A 80 13.10 -19.94 16.20
CA ASP A 80 14.48 -20.42 16.18
C ASP A 80 15.46 -19.24 16.24
N PHE A 81 15.17 -18.15 15.53
CA PHE A 81 15.97 -16.93 15.59
C PHE A 81 15.98 -16.31 16.99
N ARG A 82 14.81 -16.15 17.63
CA ARG A 82 14.73 -15.65 19.01
C ARG A 82 15.52 -16.52 19.98
N SER A 83 15.39 -17.85 19.86
CA SER A 83 16.13 -18.80 20.69
C SER A 83 17.64 -18.75 20.44
N PHE A 84 18.05 -18.51 19.18
CA PHE A 84 19.45 -18.36 18.82
C PHE A 84 20.07 -17.11 19.45
N VAL A 85 19.38 -15.98 19.38
CA VAL A 85 19.84 -14.71 19.99
C VAL A 85 19.94 -14.84 21.51
N THR A 86 18.93 -15.41 22.17
CA THR A 86 18.93 -15.60 23.62
C THR A 86 20.08 -16.52 24.08
N LYS A 87 20.43 -17.54 23.29
CA LYS A 87 21.61 -18.39 23.57
C LYS A 87 22.92 -17.66 23.34
N ALA A 88 22.98 -16.79 22.33
CA ALA A 88 24.17 -16.00 22.03
C ALA A 88 24.48 -14.96 23.11
N GLU A 89 23.49 -14.44 23.81
CA GLU A 89 23.68 -13.54 24.96
C GLU A 89 24.30 -14.24 26.16
N ASN A 90 24.07 -15.53 26.36
CA ASN A 90 24.61 -16.32 27.46
C ASN A 90 25.97 -16.98 27.17
N GLU A 91 26.26 -17.21 25.91
CA GLU A 91 27.56 -17.66 25.43
C GLU A 91 28.20 -16.48 24.68
N ILE A 92 29.30 -15.94 25.21
CA ILE A 92 30.08 -14.86 24.55
C ILE A 92 30.65 -15.40 23.22
N VAL A 93 29.80 -15.70 22.29
CA VAL A 93 30.13 -15.91 20.89
C VAL A 93 30.01 -14.52 20.25
N ILE A 94 31.10 -13.77 20.29
CA ILE A 94 31.28 -12.59 19.46
C ILE A 94 31.24 -13.07 18.01
N CYS A 95 30.06 -13.33 17.49
CA CYS A 95 29.86 -13.45 16.07
C CYS A 95 30.06 -12.04 15.53
N GLN A 96 31.16 -11.85 14.79
CA GLN A 96 31.33 -10.68 13.95
C GLN A 96 30.02 -10.39 13.22
N PRO A 97 29.65 -9.12 12.99
CA PRO A 97 28.40 -8.77 12.31
C PRO A 97 28.41 -9.42 10.94
N LYS A 98 27.82 -10.61 10.84
CA LYS A 98 27.60 -11.28 9.59
C LYS A 98 26.30 -10.71 9.07
N ARG A 99 26.33 -10.21 7.84
CA ARG A 99 25.13 -9.77 7.13
C ARG A 99 24.09 -10.89 7.17
N LEU A 100 22.95 -10.56 7.72
CA LEU A 100 21.78 -11.41 7.75
C LEU A 100 20.85 -11.00 6.63
N LYS A 101 19.97 -11.90 6.21
CA LYS A 101 18.88 -11.58 5.30
C LYS A 101 17.58 -11.94 5.99
N ALA A 102 16.71 -10.96 6.15
CA ALA A 102 15.37 -11.18 6.67
C ALA A 102 14.36 -11.24 5.52
N VAL A 103 13.60 -12.32 5.44
CA VAL A 103 12.46 -12.47 4.53
C VAL A 103 11.20 -12.08 5.29
N TYR A 104 10.49 -11.10 4.80
CA TYR A 104 9.31 -10.54 5.45
C TYR A 104 8.11 -10.50 4.51
N LEU A 105 6.91 -10.52 5.11
CA LEU A 105 5.65 -10.37 4.38
C LEU A 105 5.50 -8.91 3.92
N LYS A 106 5.52 -8.69 2.61
CA LYS A 106 5.27 -7.39 2.00
C LYS A 106 3.76 -7.11 2.00
N MET A 107 3.36 -6.11 2.76
CA MET A 107 1.97 -5.64 2.75
C MET A 107 1.73 -4.76 1.52
N PRO A 108 0.49 -4.66 1.03
CA PRO A 108 0.15 -3.73 -0.03
C PRO A 108 0.40 -2.31 0.46
N GLU A 109 0.80 -1.43 -0.43
CA GLU A 109 0.86 -0.02 -0.12
C GLU A 109 -0.55 0.50 0.14
N LYS A 110 -0.66 1.44 1.08
CA LYS A 110 -1.94 2.10 1.34
C LYS A 110 -2.28 2.99 0.17
N ILE A 111 -3.54 2.95 -0.22
CA ILE A 111 -4.06 3.85 -1.24
C ILE A 111 -4.04 5.27 -0.67
N ARG A 112 -3.43 6.19 -1.42
CA ARG A 112 -3.28 7.57 -0.98
C ARG A 112 -4.27 8.46 -1.73
N HIS A 113 -5.14 9.14 -1.00
CA HIS A 113 -5.91 10.25 -1.52
C HIS A 113 -5.14 11.55 -1.23
N ILE A 114 -4.79 12.28 -2.28
CA ILE A 114 -4.07 13.54 -2.20
C ILE A 114 -4.84 14.55 -3.05
N ASP A 115 -5.32 15.60 -2.40
CA ASP A 115 -5.96 16.76 -3.00
C ASP A 115 -5.47 17.99 -2.24
N ILE A 116 -4.66 18.82 -2.90
CA ILE A 116 -4.07 20.01 -2.31
C ILE A 116 -4.41 21.23 -3.13
N ARG A 117 -4.57 22.36 -2.46
CA ARG A 117 -4.83 23.66 -3.09
C ARG A 117 -3.86 24.69 -2.51
N GLY A 118 -3.28 25.50 -3.34
CA GLY A 118 -2.32 26.49 -2.90
C GLY A 118 -1.84 27.43 -3.98
N GLU A 119 -0.95 28.33 -3.57
CA GLU A 119 -0.16 29.15 -4.48
C GLU A 119 1.22 28.51 -4.60
N PHE A 120 1.60 28.17 -5.82
CA PHE A 120 2.83 27.48 -6.13
C PHE A 120 3.64 28.25 -7.18
N ASN A 121 4.96 28.21 -7.07
CA ASN A 121 5.80 28.63 -8.17
C ASN A 121 5.93 27.47 -9.15
N THR A 122 5.68 27.72 -10.40
CA THR A 122 5.80 26.71 -11.46
C THR A 122 6.92 27.11 -12.41
N GLY A 123 7.68 26.13 -12.83
CA GLY A 123 8.68 26.24 -13.89
C GLY A 123 8.38 25.28 -15.02
N ASP A 124 9.26 25.18 -15.99
CA ASP A 124 9.16 24.18 -17.03
C ASP A 124 9.16 22.79 -16.35
N ASN A 125 8.05 22.07 -16.43
CA ASN A 125 7.81 20.76 -15.80
C ASN A 125 8.07 20.66 -14.28
N THR A 126 8.10 21.76 -13.54
CA THR A 126 8.35 21.76 -12.10
C THR A 126 7.27 22.51 -11.32
N ILE A 127 6.95 22.03 -10.12
CA ILE A 127 6.10 22.76 -9.17
C ILE A 127 6.83 22.77 -7.81
N GLU A 128 7.12 23.99 -7.34
CA GLU A 128 7.76 24.19 -6.04
C GLU A 128 6.73 24.10 -4.92
N MET A 129 6.97 23.21 -3.94
CA MET A 129 6.12 23.05 -2.76
C MET A 129 6.93 22.42 -1.61
N ASP A 130 6.72 22.89 -0.41
CA ASP A 130 7.38 22.35 0.77
C ASP A 130 6.85 20.95 1.11
N CYS A 131 7.73 19.97 1.21
CA CYS A 131 7.42 18.59 1.58
C CYS A 131 6.25 18.01 0.77
N PRO A 132 6.37 17.88 -0.56
CA PRO A 132 5.28 17.41 -1.40
C PRO A 132 4.78 16.03 -0.95
N PRO A 133 3.45 15.82 -0.88
CA PRO A 133 2.89 14.53 -0.49
C PRO A 133 2.95 13.48 -1.61
N PHE A 134 3.33 13.91 -2.81
CA PHE A 134 3.43 13.05 -4.00
C PHE A 134 4.72 12.23 -3.99
N ARG A 135 4.72 11.14 -4.76
CA ARG A 135 5.88 10.27 -4.96
C ARG A 135 6.19 10.11 -6.44
N GLU A 136 7.40 9.70 -6.74
CA GLU A 136 7.76 9.24 -8.08
C GLU A 136 6.79 8.15 -8.56
N GLY A 137 6.28 8.31 -9.78
CA GLY A 137 5.29 7.44 -10.40
C GLY A 137 3.83 7.80 -10.13
N ASP A 138 3.52 8.77 -9.24
CA ASP A 138 2.14 9.23 -9.07
C ASP A 138 1.65 9.92 -10.35
N TYR A 139 0.44 9.55 -10.80
CA TYR A 139 -0.28 10.26 -11.84
C TYR A 139 -1.13 11.34 -11.19
N ILE A 140 -0.94 12.59 -11.61
CA ILE A 140 -1.61 13.76 -11.02
C ILE A 140 -2.39 14.55 -12.06
N GLU A 141 -3.44 15.21 -11.61
CA GLU A 141 -4.17 16.22 -12.34
C GLU A 141 -3.98 17.58 -11.67
N ILE A 142 -3.83 18.62 -12.51
CA ILE A 142 -3.52 19.99 -12.10
C ILE A 142 -4.54 20.91 -12.74
N ALA A 143 -5.37 21.54 -11.93
CA ALA A 143 -6.35 22.53 -12.35
C ALA A 143 -5.92 23.93 -11.90
N ALA A 144 -5.99 24.90 -12.83
CA ALA A 144 -5.82 26.30 -12.50
C ALA A 144 -7.04 26.83 -11.74
N LEU A 145 -6.81 27.66 -10.74
CA LEU A 145 -7.85 28.29 -9.93
C LEU A 145 -7.87 29.82 -10.12
N ASP A 146 -9.06 30.40 -10.25
CA ASP A 146 -9.22 31.85 -10.18
C ASP A 146 -9.00 32.37 -8.76
N ASP A 147 -9.49 31.60 -7.76
CA ASP A 147 -9.28 31.83 -6.34
C ASP A 147 -9.13 30.47 -5.63
N LEU A 148 -8.39 30.44 -4.50
CA LEU A 148 -8.17 29.22 -3.71
C LEU A 148 -9.45 28.59 -3.17
N LYS A 149 -10.56 29.35 -3.16
CA LYS A 149 -11.90 28.89 -2.74
C LYS A 149 -12.76 28.42 -3.91
N SER A 150 -12.32 28.63 -5.15
CA SER A 150 -13.05 28.19 -6.34
C SER A 150 -13.03 26.67 -6.44
N ASP A 151 -14.10 26.09 -6.99
CA ASP A 151 -14.08 24.66 -7.32
C ASP A 151 -13.18 24.44 -8.53
N PRO A 152 -12.28 23.44 -8.50
CA PRO A 152 -11.40 23.13 -9.60
C PRO A 152 -12.18 22.61 -10.82
N ASP A 153 -11.82 23.07 -11.99
CA ASP A 153 -12.31 22.51 -13.26
C ASP A 153 -11.44 21.31 -13.66
N TRP A 154 -11.82 20.15 -13.19
CA TRP A 154 -11.08 18.92 -13.48
C TRP A 154 -11.25 18.41 -14.91
N ASP A 155 -12.30 18.85 -15.63
CA ASP A 155 -12.53 18.45 -17.02
C ASP A 155 -11.50 19.09 -17.97
N ASN A 156 -10.94 20.23 -17.58
CA ASN A 156 -9.89 20.95 -18.29
C ASN A 156 -8.54 20.92 -17.57
N ALA A 157 -8.37 20.05 -16.59
CA ALA A 157 -7.11 19.91 -15.86
C ALA A 157 -5.99 19.33 -16.76
N ALA A 158 -4.78 19.81 -16.55
CA ALA A 158 -3.59 19.18 -17.12
C ALA A 158 -3.24 17.93 -16.33
N SER A 159 -2.66 16.94 -17.00
CA SER A 159 -2.28 15.67 -16.36
C SER A 159 -0.82 15.37 -16.61
N ALA A 160 -0.12 14.82 -15.62
CA ALA A 160 1.28 14.45 -15.73
C ALA A 160 1.65 13.35 -14.73
N TYR A 161 2.76 12.63 -14.99
CA TYR A 161 3.40 11.76 -14.02
C TYR A 161 4.47 12.53 -13.24
N VAL A 162 4.55 12.26 -11.95
CA VAL A 162 5.65 12.75 -11.12
C VAL A 162 6.88 11.87 -11.39
N THR A 163 7.92 12.46 -11.98
CA THR A 163 9.18 11.76 -12.28
C THR A 163 10.18 11.83 -11.14
N GLU A 164 10.08 12.87 -10.30
CA GLU A 164 10.90 13.04 -9.10
C GLU A 164 10.13 13.85 -8.06
N ALA A 165 10.22 13.45 -6.81
CA ALA A 165 9.68 14.18 -5.66
C ALA A 165 10.82 14.50 -4.69
N ALA A 166 11.26 15.76 -4.69
CA ALA A 166 12.27 16.29 -3.77
C ALA A 166 11.60 16.95 -2.55
N LEU A 167 12.37 17.42 -1.58
CA LEU A 167 11.84 18.06 -0.37
C LEU A 167 11.13 19.41 -0.64
N ASP A 168 11.49 20.07 -1.72
CA ASP A 168 11.07 21.43 -2.05
C ASP A 168 10.31 21.54 -3.40
N LYS A 169 10.19 20.44 -4.14
CA LYS A 169 9.54 20.44 -5.45
C LYS A 169 9.16 19.06 -5.94
N ILE A 170 8.24 19.03 -6.93
CA ILE A 170 8.01 17.88 -7.79
C ILE A 170 8.44 18.20 -9.23
N ILE A 171 8.93 17.18 -9.93
CA ILE A 171 9.27 17.26 -11.36
C ILE A 171 8.29 16.37 -12.11
N LEU A 172 7.76 16.87 -13.23
CA LEU A 172 6.77 16.22 -14.05
C LEU A 172 7.39 15.70 -15.35
N ASP A 173 6.76 14.72 -15.97
CA ASP A 173 7.18 14.15 -17.26
C ASP A 173 6.82 15.04 -18.46
N SER A 174 6.03 16.07 -18.24
CA SER A 174 5.53 16.99 -19.28
C SER A 174 5.40 18.41 -18.76
N ASP A 175 5.36 19.38 -19.66
CA ASP A 175 5.10 20.79 -19.38
C ASP A 175 3.59 21.00 -19.10
N ALA A 176 3.08 20.36 -18.05
CA ALA A 176 1.67 20.40 -17.70
C ALA A 176 1.19 21.76 -17.21
N VAL A 177 2.11 22.60 -16.73
CA VAL A 177 1.80 23.92 -16.17
C VAL A 177 2.78 24.96 -16.73
N PRO A 178 2.30 26.10 -17.24
CA PRO A 178 3.20 27.16 -17.70
C PRO A 178 4.01 27.74 -16.53
N ALA A 179 5.24 28.17 -16.79
CA ALA A 179 6.09 28.80 -15.80
C ALA A 179 5.44 30.09 -15.28
N GLN A 180 5.14 30.15 -14.00
CA GLN A 180 4.45 31.27 -13.36
C GLN A 180 4.84 31.37 -11.88
N THR A 181 4.96 32.59 -11.37
CA THR A 181 5.13 32.85 -9.94
C THR A 181 3.76 32.93 -9.27
N ALA A 182 3.60 32.26 -8.12
CA ALA A 182 2.39 32.24 -7.33
C ALA A 182 1.11 31.82 -8.14
N ALA A 183 1.25 30.77 -8.95
CA ALA A 183 0.11 30.17 -9.64
C ALA A 183 -0.84 29.55 -8.62
N LYS A 184 -2.13 29.87 -8.69
CA LYS A 184 -3.15 29.24 -7.85
C LYS A 184 -3.58 27.93 -8.50
N LEU A 185 -3.28 26.82 -7.86
CA LEU A 185 -3.52 25.49 -8.39
C LEU A 185 -4.26 24.61 -7.40
N ALA A 186 -5.09 23.73 -7.94
CA ALA A 186 -5.52 22.51 -7.27
C ALA A 186 -4.78 21.34 -7.92
N ILE A 187 -4.19 20.47 -7.11
CA ILE A 187 -3.44 19.32 -7.57
C ILE A 187 -3.96 18.09 -6.84
N ARG A 188 -4.40 17.08 -7.60
CA ARG A 188 -4.84 15.81 -7.01
C ARG A 188 -4.09 14.63 -7.61
N ARG A 189 -3.88 13.60 -6.80
CA ARG A 189 -3.45 12.29 -7.29
C ARG A 189 -4.65 11.57 -7.89
N VAL A 190 -4.50 11.05 -9.09
CA VAL A 190 -5.48 10.15 -9.70
C VAL A 190 -5.31 8.78 -9.05
N ILE A 191 -6.40 8.24 -8.53
CA ILE A 191 -6.41 6.93 -7.88
C ILE A 191 -6.70 5.89 -8.96
N ASP A 192 -5.65 5.30 -9.50
CA ASP A 192 -5.69 4.20 -10.49
C ASP A 192 -5.33 2.84 -9.86
N ASP A 193 -5.28 2.81 -8.52
CA ASP A 193 -4.93 1.61 -7.77
C ASP A 193 -5.90 0.46 -8.08
N LEU A 194 -5.31 -0.73 -8.32
CA LEU A 194 -6.07 -1.94 -8.56
C LEU A 194 -6.33 -2.70 -7.26
N THR A 195 -7.45 -3.42 -7.22
CA THR A 195 -7.72 -4.40 -6.17
C THR A 195 -6.63 -5.47 -6.17
N VAL A 196 -6.25 -5.98 -5.00
CA VAL A 196 -5.25 -7.05 -4.86
C VAL A 196 -5.63 -8.29 -5.67
N ILE A 197 -6.93 -8.47 -5.91
CA ILE A 197 -7.48 -9.47 -6.81
C ILE A 197 -8.47 -8.78 -7.75
N ASP A 198 -8.27 -8.94 -9.05
CA ASP A 198 -9.09 -8.38 -10.13
C ASP A 198 -9.94 -9.45 -10.84
N GLU A 199 -9.79 -10.72 -10.42
CA GLU A 199 -10.48 -11.87 -10.99
C GLU A 199 -11.89 -12.01 -10.41
N ALA A 200 -12.90 -12.07 -11.29
CA ALA A 200 -14.27 -12.37 -10.88
C ALA A 200 -14.38 -13.83 -10.40
N PRO A 201 -15.16 -14.11 -9.35
CA PRO A 201 -16.05 -13.19 -8.63
C PRO A 201 -15.41 -12.49 -7.42
N TYR A 202 -14.11 -12.64 -7.19
CA TYR A 202 -13.44 -12.23 -5.95
C TYR A 202 -13.25 -10.73 -5.83
N ASP A 203 -13.15 -10.03 -6.96
CA ASP A 203 -13.12 -8.55 -7.01
C ASP A 203 -14.33 -7.91 -6.32
N ARG A 204 -15.47 -8.64 -6.32
CA ARG A 204 -16.71 -8.21 -5.64
C ARG A 204 -16.58 -8.12 -4.12
N MET A 205 -15.57 -8.73 -3.52
CA MET A 205 -15.33 -8.68 -2.06
C MET A 205 -15.20 -7.25 -1.56
N TYR A 206 -14.59 -6.37 -2.34
CA TYR A 206 -14.45 -4.96 -1.99
C TYR A 206 -15.81 -4.27 -1.88
N ILE A 207 -16.69 -4.52 -2.83
CA ILE A 207 -18.06 -3.96 -2.84
C ILE A 207 -18.85 -4.46 -1.61
N GLU A 208 -18.85 -5.77 -1.37
CA GLU A 208 -19.58 -6.36 -0.26
C GLU A 208 -19.05 -5.85 1.10
N TYR A 209 -17.73 -5.65 1.23
CA TYR A 209 -17.16 -5.11 2.45
C TYR A 209 -17.53 -3.64 2.67
N ILE A 210 -17.47 -2.80 1.63
CA ILE A 210 -17.90 -1.39 1.72
C ILE A 210 -19.38 -1.32 2.12
N LEU A 211 -20.26 -2.11 1.49
CA LEU A 211 -21.69 -2.16 1.82
C LEU A 211 -21.91 -2.60 3.27
N ALA A 212 -21.14 -3.57 3.77
CA ALA A 212 -21.21 -3.99 5.16
C ALA A 212 -20.79 -2.86 6.11
N LYS A 213 -19.71 -2.12 5.80
CA LYS A 213 -19.30 -0.96 6.61
C LYS A 213 -20.37 0.13 6.63
N ILE A 214 -20.94 0.47 5.48
CA ILE A 214 -22.06 1.44 5.41
C ILE A 214 -23.22 0.98 6.30
N ALA A 215 -23.63 -0.28 6.18
CA ALA A 215 -24.75 -0.82 6.97
C ALA A 215 -24.50 -0.78 8.47
N VAL A 216 -23.30 -1.14 8.95
CA VAL A 216 -23.00 -1.11 10.39
C VAL A 216 -23.01 0.31 10.94
N TYR A 217 -22.51 1.30 10.22
CA TYR A 217 -22.54 2.69 10.65
C TYR A 217 -23.95 3.30 10.60
N GLN A 218 -24.82 2.76 9.74
CA GLN A 218 -26.26 3.09 9.70
C GLN A 218 -27.09 2.31 10.74
N HIS A 219 -26.44 1.47 11.56
CA HIS A 219 -27.10 0.56 12.52
C HIS A 219 -28.06 -0.45 11.89
N ASP A 220 -27.89 -0.74 10.59
CA ASP A 220 -28.63 -1.80 9.88
C ASP A 220 -27.86 -3.12 9.97
N TYR A 221 -28.02 -3.82 11.07
CA TYR A 221 -27.36 -5.09 11.33
C TYR A 221 -27.86 -6.24 10.44
N VAL A 222 -29.04 -6.12 9.84
CA VAL A 222 -29.57 -7.13 8.92
C VAL A 222 -28.79 -7.08 7.61
N SER A 223 -28.69 -5.92 7.01
CA SER A 223 -27.89 -5.70 5.80
C SER A 223 -26.41 -5.96 6.04
N TYR A 224 -25.86 -5.53 7.19
CA TYR A 224 -24.48 -5.85 7.58
C TYR A 224 -24.22 -7.36 7.55
N ASN A 225 -25.07 -8.16 8.21
CA ASN A 225 -24.89 -9.61 8.26
C ASN A 225 -25.04 -10.25 6.87
N ALA A 226 -25.92 -9.75 6.01
CA ALA A 226 -26.08 -10.23 4.66
C ALA A 226 -24.83 -10.00 3.82
N HIS A 227 -24.28 -8.78 3.82
CA HIS A 227 -23.07 -8.43 3.08
C HIS A 227 -21.83 -9.13 3.63
N MET A 228 -21.66 -9.22 4.96
CA MET A 228 -20.54 -9.98 5.56
C MET A 228 -20.63 -11.47 5.28
N THR A 229 -21.83 -12.04 5.15
CA THR A 229 -22.00 -13.45 4.74
C THR A 229 -21.52 -13.65 3.31
N GLN A 230 -21.83 -12.74 2.40
CA GLN A 230 -21.35 -12.79 1.01
C GLN A 230 -19.83 -12.59 0.93
N TYR A 231 -19.31 -11.58 1.63
CA TYR A 231 -17.88 -11.36 1.74
C TYR A 231 -17.14 -12.63 2.21
N ASN A 232 -17.56 -13.19 3.35
CA ASN A 232 -16.95 -14.38 3.92
C ASN A 232 -17.05 -15.60 2.98
N SER A 233 -18.16 -15.75 2.26
CA SER A 233 -18.33 -16.82 1.27
C SER A 233 -17.33 -16.71 0.13
N LEU A 234 -17.13 -15.51 -0.42
CA LEU A 234 -16.15 -15.23 -1.46
C LEU A 234 -14.72 -15.43 -0.92
N TYR A 235 -14.46 -14.92 0.28
CA TYR A 235 -13.16 -15.05 0.95
C TYR A 235 -12.76 -16.52 1.16
N GLU A 236 -13.65 -17.34 1.70
CA GLU A 236 -13.38 -18.77 1.91
C GLU A 236 -13.27 -19.55 0.60
N SER A 237 -14.00 -19.17 -0.44
CA SER A 237 -13.86 -19.77 -1.78
C SER A 237 -12.50 -19.46 -2.37
N MET A 238 -12.08 -18.19 -2.33
CA MET A 238 -10.77 -17.75 -2.76
C MET A 238 -9.65 -18.44 -1.98
N ARG A 239 -9.78 -18.52 -0.65
CA ARG A 239 -8.81 -19.19 0.22
C ARG A 239 -8.64 -20.66 -0.13
N ARG A 240 -9.71 -21.36 -0.51
CA ARG A 240 -9.65 -22.78 -0.94
C ARG A 240 -8.94 -22.91 -2.28
N GLU A 241 -9.26 -22.06 -3.23
CA GLU A 241 -8.69 -22.09 -4.56
C GLU A 241 -7.19 -21.78 -4.56
N TYR A 242 -6.76 -20.77 -3.81
CA TYR A 242 -5.38 -20.34 -3.78
C TYR A 242 -4.52 -21.02 -2.69
N LYS A 243 -5.13 -21.66 -1.68
CA LYS A 243 -4.41 -22.41 -0.65
C LYS A 243 -3.64 -23.62 -1.20
N THR A 244 -4.05 -24.15 -2.35
CA THR A 244 -3.35 -25.25 -3.03
C THR A 244 -2.03 -24.82 -3.67
N ARG A 245 -1.78 -23.53 -3.84
CA ARG A 245 -0.48 -23.00 -4.26
C ARG A 245 0.40 -22.85 -3.02
N SER A 246 1.07 -23.93 -2.66
CA SER A 246 1.90 -24.07 -1.46
C SER A 246 2.92 -22.94 -1.29
N PRO A 247 3.05 -22.34 -0.09
CA PRO A 247 4.14 -21.40 0.22
C PRO A 247 5.54 -22.02 0.09
N LEU A 248 5.66 -23.33 0.13
CA LEU A 248 6.92 -24.07 -0.13
C LEU A 248 7.45 -23.84 -1.55
N THR A 249 6.61 -23.61 -2.54
CA THR A 249 7.02 -23.28 -3.92
C THR A 249 7.63 -21.88 -4.02
N THR A 250 7.12 -20.93 -3.24
CA THR A 250 7.65 -19.56 -3.19
C THR A 250 9.00 -19.54 -2.48
N LEU A 251 9.14 -20.26 -1.37
CA LEU A 251 10.40 -20.41 -0.64
C LEU A 251 11.43 -21.24 -1.43
N ALA A 252 10.98 -22.22 -2.24
CA ALA A 252 11.87 -22.96 -3.15
C ALA A 252 12.42 -22.08 -4.29
N GLY A 253 11.68 -21.07 -4.72
CA GLY A 253 12.15 -20.04 -5.67
C GLY A 253 13.35 -19.27 -5.13
N PHE A 254 13.39 -18.99 -3.83
CA PHE A 254 14.53 -18.31 -3.18
C PHE A 254 15.78 -19.20 -3.03
N ARG A 255 15.65 -20.54 -3.11
CA ARG A 255 16.81 -21.45 -3.11
C ARG A 255 17.63 -21.41 -4.40
N ASN A 256 17.04 -20.91 -5.49
CA ASN A 256 17.69 -20.87 -6.81
C ASN A 256 18.37 -19.53 -7.14
N PHE A 257 18.35 -18.55 -6.24
CA PHE A 257 19.22 -17.40 -6.39
C PHE A 257 20.65 -17.79 -6.00
N SER A 258 21.38 -18.33 -7.00
CA SER A 258 22.82 -18.49 -6.91
C SER A 258 23.45 -17.12 -6.64
N ILE A 259 24.15 -17.05 -5.53
CA ILE A 259 25.03 -15.93 -5.22
C ILE A 259 26.15 -15.98 -6.25
N VAL A 260 26.17 -15.04 -7.19
CA VAL A 260 27.35 -14.70 -7.99
C VAL A 260 28.14 -13.64 -7.25
#